data_547323d2e6c4451e08fb081c5e7c2d68
#
_entry.id   547323d2e6c4451e08fb081c5e7c2d68
#
_cell.length_a   1.000
_cell.length_b   1.000
_cell.length_c   1.000
_cell.angle_alpha   90.00
_cell.angle_beta   90.00
_cell.angle_gamma   90.00
#
_symmetry.space_group_name_H-M   'P 1'
#
loop_
_entity.id
_entity.type
_entity.pdbx_description
1 polymer ?
#
loop_
_entity_poly.entity_id
_entity_poly.type
_entity_poly.pdbx_seq_one_letter_code
_entity_poly.pdbx_strand_id
1 'polypeptide(L)'
;MRKTIITMLAFIFVSISGISYAENKVFALVPKAMNNPFFDLARDGCKVAEKEIGGIECLYTGPGEHTEQEQVQIVQDLIAKGVDGIAVASSNAAAMAKAVKGTDIPIITWDSDLLNKDAGLRAAYVGTKNYDIGVYLAQIVMMLKPNGGEICIQSGGAAAANHNERMSGIRDTIAGRADSGTYPSAALKGENGWTEASGCPLYTNDDFPLSVQQMEDIFAKHPNLTAFVPTGGFPQFVSKAFRRVTEKHADRISSMKTAVVIADTLPMQMEDLDAGRTHGQVGQQPYMMGYKAMHVLKDIVDGKALKFDNPSLKAIYTGLDVCMKPNIGSCIAG
;
A
#
# COMPACT_ATOMS: atom_id res chain seq x y z
N MET A 1 86.77 10.03 -38.90
CA MET A 1 86.07 9.16 -37.90
C MET A 1 84.96 9.98 -37.27
N ARG A 2 83.72 9.85 -37.76
CA ARG A 2 82.52 10.51 -37.20
C ARG A 2 81.80 9.55 -36.26
N LYS A 3 81.67 9.93 -35.00
CA LYS A 3 80.90 9.19 -34.02
C LYS A 3 79.46 9.65 -34.06
N THR A 4 78.56 8.74 -34.45
CA THR A 4 77.10 8.97 -34.43
C THR A 4 76.56 8.60 -33.03
N ILE A 5 76.04 9.57 -32.33
CA ILE A 5 75.33 9.39 -31.05
C ILE A 5 73.88 9.08 -31.33
N ILE A 6 73.43 7.90 -31.03
CA ILE A 6 72.01 7.49 -31.09
C ILE A 6 71.40 7.81 -29.73
N THR A 7 70.52 8.83 -29.72
CA THR A 7 69.71 9.19 -28.52
C THR A 7 68.46 8.31 -28.52
N MET A 8 68.38 7.42 -27.55
CA MET A 8 67.21 6.54 -27.33
C MET A 8 66.14 7.29 -26.52
N LEU A 9 65.04 7.73 -27.14
CA LEU A 9 63.88 8.31 -26.47
C LEU A 9 63.06 7.19 -25.85
N ALA A 10 63.06 7.12 -24.52
CA ALA A 10 62.19 6.23 -23.77
C ALA A 10 60.78 6.86 -23.66
N PHE A 11 59.78 6.31 -24.34
CA PHE A 11 58.38 6.68 -24.16
C PHE A 11 57.87 6.02 -22.86
N ILE A 12 57.64 6.85 -21.87
CA ILE A 12 56.93 6.44 -20.66
C ILE A 12 55.43 6.44 -20.93
N PHE A 13 54.83 5.26 -21.09
CA PHE A 13 53.37 5.05 -21.12
C PHE A 13 52.86 5.21 -19.70
N VAL A 14 52.31 6.40 -19.38
CA VAL A 14 51.50 6.57 -18.16
C VAL A 14 50.14 5.94 -18.42
N SER A 15 49.92 4.75 -17.87
CA SER A 15 48.60 4.10 -17.82
C SER A 15 47.71 4.92 -16.86
N ILE A 16 46.87 5.80 -17.39
CA ILE A 16 45.81 6.42 -16.61
C ILE A 16 44.78 5.32 -16.32
N SER A 17 44.87 4.69 -15.17
CA SER A 17 43.80 3.86 -14.65
C SER A 17 42.59 4.75 -14.42
N GLY A 18 41.67 4.79 -15.38
CA GLY A 18 40.40 5.46 -15.23
C GLY A 18 39.67 4.85 -14.04
N ILE A 19 39.45 5.65 -12.99
CA ILE A 19 38.54 5.28 -11.91
C ILE A 19 37.16 5.24 -12.56
N SER A 20 36.69 4.06 -12.94
CA SER A 20 35.30 3.82 -13.33
C SER A 20 34.47 3.98 -12.06
N TYR A 21 33.85 5.14 -11.89
CA TYR A 21 32.73 5.23 -10.94
C TYR A 21 31.63 4.30 -11.45
N ALA A 22 31.37 3.23 -10.76
CA ALA A 22 30.20 2.42 -11.05
C ALA A 22 28.98 3.32 -10.89
N GLU A 23 28.22 3.47 -11.96
CA GLU A 23 26.96 4.21 -11.94
C GLU A 23 25.99 3.54 -10.95
N ASN A 24 25.30 4.34 -10.11
CA ASN A 24 24.35 3.80 -9.17
C ASN A 24 23.22 3.08 -9.92
N LYS A 25 22.81 1.94 -9.42
CA LYS A 25 21.63 1.23 -9.93
C LYS A 25 20.37 1.98 -9.55
N VAL A 26 19.50 2.24 -10.52
CA VAL A 26 18.26 2.98 -10.32
C VAL A 26 17.12 2.03 -10.03
N PHE A 27 16.59 2.07 -8.80
CA PHE A 27 15.40 1.33 -8.38
C PHE A 27 14.22 2.29 -8.21
N ALA A 28 13.19 2.11 -9.05
CA ALA A 28 11.99 2.93 -8.98
C ALA A 28 11.00 2.39 -7.94
N LEU A 29 10.55 3.26 -7.03
CA LEU A 29 9.43 3.02 -6.12
C LEU A 29 8.22 3.81 -6.61
N VAL A 30 7.22 3.09 -7.17
CA VAL A 30 6.06 3.69 -7.83
C VAL A 30 4.82 3.53 -6.96
N PRO A 31 4.31 4.60 -6.29
CA PRO A 31 3.07 4.58 -5.52
C PRO A 31 1.85 4.66 -6.44
N LYS A 32 0.64 4.49 -5.87
CA LYS A 32 -0.63 4.74 -6.57
C LYS A 32 -0.85 6.24 -6.81
N ALA A 33 -0.40 7.08 -5.87
CA ALA A 33 -0.54 8.53 -5.92
C ALA A 33 0.52 9.18 -5.03
N MET A 34 1.09 10.31 -5.48
CA MET A 34 2.13 11.02 -4.73
C MET A 34 1.56 11.98 -3.66
N ASN A 35 0.27 12.24 -3.66
CA ASN A 35 -0.42 13.08 -2.68
C ASN A 35 -0.92 12.30 -1.44
N ASN A 36 -0.61 11.01 -1.33
CA ASN A 36 -1.09 10.16 -0.25
C ASN A 36 -0.02 10.02 0.85
N PRO A 37 -0.28 10.47 2.10
CA PRO A 37 0.69 10.45 3.20
C PRO A 37 1.16 9.03 3.59
N PHE A 38 0.39 7.99 3.30
CA PHE A 38 0.81 6.60 3.46
C PHE A 38 2.06 6.29 2.61
N PHE A 39 2.08 6.76 1.38
CA PHE A 39 3.20 6.52 0.46
C PHE A 39 4.41 7.40 0.74
N ASP A 40 4.26 8.54 1.42
CA ASP A 40 5.39 9.34 1.91
C ASP A 40 6.26 8.55 2.90
N LEU A 41 5.65 7.77 3.79
CA LEU A 41 6.38 6.89 4.70
C LEU A 41 7.17 5.80 3.94
N ALA A 42 6.59 5.23 2.88
CA ALA A 42 7.30 4.27 2.05
C ALA A 42 8.49 4.92 1.30
N ARG A 43 8.32 6.14 0.78
CA ARG A 43 9.42 6.93 0.23
C ARG A 43 10.54 7.10 1.23
N ASP A 44 10.22 7.45 2.48
CA ASP A 44 11.21 7.68 3.52
C ASP A 44 11.98 6.40 3.85
N GLY A 45 11.30 5.24 3.92
CA GLY A 45 11.94 3.93 4.05
C GLY A 45 12.86 3.59 2.87
N CYS A 46 12.41 3.87 1.64
CA CYS A 46 13.21 3.71 0.42
C CYS A 46 14.50 4.56 0.47
N LYS A 47 14.40 5.82 0.89
CA LYS A 47 15.55 6.72 1.00
C LYS A 47 16.53 6.33 2.11
N VAL A 48 16.07 5.68 3.16
CA VAL A 48 16.97 5.12 4.18
C VAL A 48 17.69 3.89 3.63
N ALA A 49 16.98 2.99 2.96
CA ALA A 49 17.58 1.83 2.31
C ALA A 49 18.63 2.22 1.26
N GLU A 50 18.38 3.27 0.45
CA GLU A 50 19.35 3.82 -0.50
C GLU A 50 20.69 4.15 0.17
N LYS A 51 20.64 4.82 1.32
CA LYS A 51 21.85 5.24 2.07
C LYS A 51 22.59 4.04 2.69
N GLU A 52 21.83 3.08 3.22
CA GLU A 52 22.41 1.90 3.89
C GLU A 52 23.02 0.91 2.89
N ILE A 53 22.36 0.66 1.76
CA ILE A 53 22.83 -0.27 0.73
C ILE A 53 24.05 0.32 0.00
N GLY A 54 24.00 1.61 -0.33
CA GLY A 54 24.99 2.28 -1.18
C GLY A 54 24.99 1.74 -2.62
N GLY A 55 25.45 2.54 -3.58
CA GLY A 55 25.50 2.17 -4.99
C GLY A 55 24.13 1.93 -5.64
N ILE A 56 23.06 2.40 -5.02
CA ILE A 56 21.73 2.45 -5.58
C ILE A 56 21.15 3.87 -5.48
N GLU A 57 20.15 4.16 -6.30
CA GLU A 57 19.29 5.33 -6.23
C GLU A 57 17.85 4.87 -6.04
N CYS A 58 17.15 5.39 -5.01
CA CYS A 58 15.71 5.25 -4.87
C CYS A 58 15.03 6.34 -5.71
N LEU A 59 14.52 5.99 -6.87
CA LEU A 59 13.71 6.89 -7.70
C LEU A 59 12.24 6.77 -7.28
N TYR A 60 11.77 7.67 -6.39
CA TYR A 60 10.36 7.75 -6.02
C TYR A 60 9.60 8.59 -7.03
N THR A 61 8.71 7.97 -7.82
CA THR A 61 7.95 8.61 -8.88
C THR A 61 6.61 7.91 -9.10
N GLY A 62 5.56 8.66 -9.39
CA GLY A 62 4.21 8.14 -9.60
C GLY A 62 3.26 9.24 -10.04
N PRO A 63 1.96 8.93 -10.26
CA PRO A 63 0.96 9.95 -10.57
C PRO A 63 0.80 10.93 -9.41
N GLY A 64 0.54 12.20 -9.71
CA GLY A 64 0.28 13.23 -8.69
C GLY A 64 -0.93 12.88 -7.82
N GLU A 65 -2.00 12.40 -8.46
CA GLU A 65 -3.22 11.89 -7.87
C GLU A 65 -3.50 10.47 -8.39
N HIS A 66 -4.46 9.76 -7.78
CA HIS A 66 -4.79 8.40 -8.20
C HIS A 66 -5.34 8.38 -9.64
N THR A 67 -4.48 8.04 -10.59
CA THR A 67 -4.81 7.92 -12.01
C THR A 67 -4.20 6.63 -12.57
N GLU A 68 -5.05 5.63 -12.84
CA GLU A 68 -4.61 4.29 -13.28
C GLU A 68 -3.80 4.32 -14.58
N GLN A 69 -4.25 5.10 -15.57
CA GLN A 69 -3.58 5.23 -16.86
C GLN A 69 -2.22 5.91 -16.74
N GLU A 70 -2.12 6.96 -15.93
CA GLU A 70 -0.87 7.67 -15.72
C GLU A 70 0.16 6.77 -15.02
N GLN A 71 -0.27 5.97 -14.01
CA GLN A 71 0.62 5.01 -13.36
C GLN A 71 1.16 3.97 -14.34
N VAL A 72 0.31 3.43 -15.20
CA VAL A 72 0.73 2.49 -16.27
C VAL A 72 1.74 3.14 -17.20
N GLN A 73 1.49 4.37 -17.66
CA GLN A 73 2.41 5.10 -18.53
C GLN A 73 3.77 5.34 -17.86
N ILE A 74 3.78 5.76 -16.59
CA ILE A 74 5.02 5.96 -15.82
C ILE A 74 5.84 4.66 -15.74
N VAL A 75 5.19 3.52 -15.47
CA VAL A 75 5.90 2.23 -15.42
C VAL A 75 6.46 1.85 -16.80
N GLN A 76 5.71 2.06 -17.88
CA GLN A 76 6.19 1.82 -19.24
C GLN A 76 7.37 2.72 -19.62
N ASP A 77 7.34 3.98 -19.21
CA ASP A 77 8.43 4.94 -19.43
C ASP A 77 9.70 4.52 -18.63
N LEU A 78 9.54 4.02 -17.40
CA LEU A 78 10.65 3.48 -16.60
C LEU A 78 11.26 2.23 -17.26
N ILE A 79 10.44 1.33 -17.80
CA ILE A 79 10.88 0.17 -18.58
C ILE A 79 11.64 0.63 -19.80
N ALA A 80 11.12 1.59 -20.56
CA ALA A 80 11.78 2.11 -21.76
C ALA A 80 13.11 2.84 -21.46
N LYS A 81 13.22 3.48 -20.29
CA LYS A 81 14.46 4.09 -19.80
C LYS A 81 15.51 3.09 -19.34
N GLY A 82 15.13 1.84 -19.12
CA GLY A 82 16.04 0.80 -18.69
C GLY A 82 16.52 0.95 -17.23
N VAL A 83 15.62 1.32 -16.29
CA VAL A 83 15.96 1.32 -14.85
C VAL A 83 16.31 -0.08 -14.41
N ASP A 84 17.09 -0.23 -13.32
CA ASP A 84 17.60 -1.54 -12.85
C ASP A 84 16.56 -2.38 -12.10
N GLY A 85 15.44 -1.79 -11.70
CA GLY A 85 14.33 -2.50 -11.06
C GLY A 85 13.14 -1.59 -10.75
N ILE A 86 11.94 -2.16 -10.69
CA ILE A 86 10.72 -1.43 -10.42
C ILE A 86 9.94 -2.12 -9.30
N ALA A 87 9.62 -1.35 -8.26
CA ALA A 87 8.67 -1.71 -7.21
C ALA A 87 7.39 -0.87 -7.42
N VAL A 88 6.26 -1.50 -7.74
CA VAL A 88 5.01 -0.79 -8.03
C VAL A 88 3.88 -1.20 -7.09
N ALA A 89 3.18 -0.20 -6.50
CA ALA A 89 1.92 -0.39 -5.79
C ALA A 89 0.77 -0.23 -6.81
N SER A 90 0.22 -1.33 -7.31
CA SER A 90 -0.68 -1.30 -8.46
C SER A 90 -2.04 -0.64 -8.15
N SER A 91 -2.40 0.42 -8.88
CA SER A 91 -3.73 1.05 -8.84
C SER A 91 -4.77 0.18 -9.55
N ASN A 92 -4.39 -0.40 -10.71
CA ASN A 92 -5.20 -1.35 -11.48
C ASN A 92 -4.36 -2.59 -11.77
N ALA A 93 -4.64 -3.67 -11.02
CA ALA A 93 -3.86 -4.91 -11.08
C ALA A 93 -3.83 -5.54 -12.48
N ALA A 94 -4.95 -5.53 -13.21
CA ALA A 94 -5.03 -6.11 -14.55
C ALA A 94 -4.31 -5.27 -15.63
N ALA A 95 -4.40 -3.94 -15.53
CA ALA A 95 -3.71 -3.03 -16.44
C ALA A 95 -2.20 -3.07 -16.21
N MET A 96 -1.78 -3.08 -14.94
CA MET A 96 -0.37 -3.18 -14.57
C MET A 96 0.26 -4.51 -15.03
N ALA A 97 -0.45 -5.64 -14.88
CA ALA A 97 -0.01 -6.93 -15.36
C ALA A 97 0.29 -6.92 -16.88
N LYS A 98 -0.54 -6.21 -17.66
CA LYS A 98 -0.29 -6.02 -19.10
C LYS A 98 0.93 -5.13 -19.37
N ALA A 99 1.10 -4.07 -18.58
CA ALA A 99 2.20 -3.12 -18.75
C ALA A 99 3.58 -3.72 -18.51
N VAL A 100 3.70 -4.63 -17.51
CA VAL A 100 4.97 -5.25 -17.14
C VAL A 100 5.26 -6.57 -17.87
N LYS A 101 4.32 -7.04 -18.70
CA LYS A 101 4.46 -8.32 -19.41
C LYS A 101 5.58 -8.25 -20.46
N GLY A 102 6.54 -9.16 -20.34
CA GLY A 102 7.62 -9.33 -21.33
C GLY A 102 8.81 -8.39 -21.12
N THR A 103 8.87 -7.63 -20.03
CA THR A 103 10.09 -6.89 -19.67
C THR A 103 11.12 -7.81 -19.00
N ASP A 104 12.41 -7.55 -19.25
CA ASP A 104 13.53 -8.20 -18.57
C ASP A 104 13.93 -7.47 -17.28
N ILE A 105 13.37 -6.26 -17.04
CA ILE A 105 13.61 -5.50 -15.82
C ILE A 105 12.93 -6.21 -14.64
N PRO A 106 13.62 -6.41 -13.51
CA PRO A 106 13.02 -6.96 -12.30
C PRO A 106 11.81 -6.14 -11.82
N ILE A 107 10.65 -6.77 -11.78
CA ILE A 107 9.42 -6.18 -11.25
C ILE A 107 9.11 -6.83 -9.90
N ILE A 108 8.90 -6.02 -8.89
CA ILE A 108 8.24 -6.43 -7.64
C ILE A 108 7.01 -5.55 -7.42
N THR A 109 6.05 -6.08 -6.68
CA THR A 109 4.90 -5.28 -6.21
C THR A 109 5.04 -4.99 -4.72
N TRP A 110 4.42 -3.90 -4.27
CA TRP A 110 4.35 -3.55 -2.86
C TRP A 110 2.98 -2.95 -2.53
N ASP A 111 2.52 -2.97 -1.26
CA ASP A 111 1.19 -2.53 -0.82
C ASP A 111 0.04 -3.20 -1.58
N SER A 112 -0.06 -2.97 -2.88
CA SER A 112 -1.09 -3.52 -3.76
C SER A 112 -0.47 -4.39 -4.85
N ASP A 113 -0.87 -5.66 -4.90
CA ASP A 113 -0.31 -6.66 -5.80
C ASP A 113 -1.03 -6.71 -7.16
N LEU A 114 -0.51 -7.55 -8.05
CA LEU A 114 -1.22 -8.05 -9.22
C LEU A 114 -2.29 -9.07 -8.77
N LEU A 115 -3.19 -9.42 -9.69
CA LEU A 115 -4.12 -10.52 -9.43
C LEU A 115 -3.36 -11.85 -9.29
N ASN A 116 -3.87 -12.78 -8.49
CA ASN A 116 -3.24 -14.08 -8.24
C ASN A 116 -2.86 -14.82 -9.53
N LYS A 117 -3.71 -14.77 -10.56
CA LYS A 117 -3.42 -15.37 -11.88
C LYS A 117 -2.22 -14.75 -12.61
N ASP A 118 -1.89 -13.50 -12.30
CA ASP A 118 -0.83 -12.73 -12.94
C ASP A 118 0.43 -12.61 -12.03
N ALA A 119 0.43 -13.22 -10.85
CA ALA A 119 1.51 -13.17 -9.87
C ALA A 119 2.87 -13.66 -10.41
N GLY A 120 2.87 -14.49 -11.46
CA GLY A 120 4.09 -14.92 -12.15
C GLY A 120 4.83 -13.80 -12.88
N LEU A 121 4.21 -12.65 -13.13
CA LEU A 121 4.82 -11.50 -13.81
C LEU A 121 5.69 -10.63 -12.90
N ARG A 122 5.70 -10.91 -11.61
CA ARG A 122 6.55 -10.24 -10.64
C ARG A 122 7.45 -11.23 -9.90
N ALA A 123 8.61 -10.77 -9.43
CA ALA A 123 9.55 -11.60 -8.68
C ALA A 123 9.15 -11.76 -7.20
N ALA A 124 8.57 -10.72 -6.59
CA ALA A 124 8.13 -10.71 -5.19
C ALA A 124 6.98 -9.71 -4.97
N TYR A 125 6.19 -9.95 -3.93
CA TYR A 125 5.32 -8.97 -3.29
C TYR A 125 5.90 -8.58 -1.94
N VAL A 126 5.93 -7.28 -1.64
CA VAL A 126 6.36 -6.72 -0.34
C VAL A 126 5.21 -5.93 0.26
N GLY A 127 4.64 -6.37 1.37
CA GLY A 127 3.49 -5.66 1.94
C GLY A 127 2.80 -6.41 3.06
N THR A 128 1.54 -6.09 3.28
CA THR A 128 0.69 -6.73 4.27
C THR A 128 -0.17 -7.81 3.62
N LYS A 129 -0.57 -8.82 4.37
CA LYS A 129 -1.59 -9.76 3.91
C LYS A 129 -2.95 -9.06 3.98
N ASN A 130 -3.37 -8.49 2.84
CA ASN A 130 -4.51 -7.57 2.77
C ASN A 130 -5.84 -8.18 3.21
N TYR A 131 -6.06 -9.47 2.93
CA TYR A 131 -7.24 -10.19 3.43
C TYR A 131 -7.31 -10.15 4.96
N ASP A 132 -6.19 -10.32 5.67
CA ASP A 132 -6.13 -10.30 7.14
C ASP A 132 -6.44 -8.90 7.71
N ILE A 133 -6.10 -7.81 7.01
CA ILE A 133 -6.56 -6.46 7.40
C ILE A 133 -8.09 -6.45 7.47
N GLY A 134 -8.76 -6.97 6.45
CA GLY A 134 -10.21 -7.10 6.42
C GLY A 134 -10.75 -7.96 7.56
N VAL A 135 -10.09 -9.09 7.85
CA VAL A 135 -10.44 -9.99 8.96
C VAL A 135 -10.41 -9.22 10.29
N TYR A 136 -9.33 -8.48 10.58
CA TYR A 136 -9.22 -7.74 11.84
C TYR A 136 -10.17 -6.55 11.92
N LEU A 137 -10.42 -5.83 10.82
CA LEU A 137 -11.47 -4.79 10.77
C LEU A 137 -12.84 -5.39 11.14
N ALA A 138 -13.19 -6.54 10.58
CA ALA A 138 -14.43 -7.26 10.90
C ALA A 138 -14.49 -7.72 12.36
N GLN A 139 -13.40 -8.27 12.88
CA GLN A 139 -13.34 -8.72 14.28
C GLN A 139 -13.57 -7.57 15.27
N ILE A 140 -12.98 -6.39 15.02
CA ILE A 140 -13.24 -5.20 15.83
C ILE A 140 -14.73 -4.82 15.73
N VAL A 141 -15.28 -4.76 14.53
CA VAL A 141 -16.70 -4.42 14.32
C VAL A 141 -17.63 -5.39 15.03
N MET A 142 -17.41 -6.70 14.88
CA MET A 142 -18.23 -7.74 15.53
C MET A 142 -18.11 -7.70 17.05
N MET A 143 -16.93 -7.41 17.60
CA MET A 143 -16.72 -7.24 19.04
C MET A 143 -17.49 -6.02 19.58
N LEU A 144 -17.47 -4.90 18.84
CA LEU A 144 -18.19 -3.67 19.24
C LEU A 144 -19.70 -3.79 19.01
N LYS A 145 -20.14 -4.62 18.07
CA LYS A 145 -21.52 -4.78 17.59
C LYS A 145 -21.93 -6.24 17.50
N PRO A 146 -22.01 -6.97 18.63
CA PRO A 146 -22.21 -8.42 18.63
C PRO A 146 -23.59 -8.86 18.08
N ASN A 147 -24.55 -7.93 18.00
CA ASN A 147 -25.90 -8.25 17.50
C ASN A 147 -26.07 -8.03 15.98
N GLY A 148 -25.00 -7.65 15.28
CA GLY A 148 -25.08 -7.32 13.87
C GLY A 148 -25.70 -5.95 13.59
N GLY A 149 -26.14 -5.75 12.37
CA GLY A 149 -26.78 -4.53 11.90
C GLY A 149 -26.40 -4.14 10.47
N GLU A 150 -26.56 -2.88 10.15
CA GLU A 150 -26.24 -2.33 8.83
C GLU A 150 -24.79 -1.84 8.79
N ILE A 151 -24.02 -2.31 7.80
CA ILE A 151 -22.61 -1.95 7.60
C ILE A 151 -22.40 -1.26 6.26
N CYS A 152 -21.56 -0.23 6.23
CA CYS A 152 -21.06 0.33 4.98
C CYS A 152 -19.54 0.20 4.90
N ILE A 153 -19.05 -0.49 3.87
CA ILE A 153 -17.63 -0.57 3.55
C ILE A 153 -17.31 0.59 2.59
N GLN A 154 -16.23 1.33 2.88
CA GLN A 154 -15.69 2.32 1.97
C GLN A 154 -14.34 1.81 1.43
N SER A 155 -14.25 1.67 0.12
CA SER A 155 -13.10 1.12 -0.58
C SER A 155 -12.34 2.19 -1.37
N GLY A 156 -11.10 1.90 -1.77
CA GLY A 156 -10.34 2.71 -2.71
C GLY A 156 -10.78 2.51 -4.16
N GLY A 157 -9.83 2.29 -5.07
CA GLY A 157 -10.13 1.97 -6.47
C GLY A 157 -10.71 0.56 -6.62
N ALA A 158 -11.77 0.40 -7.41
CA ALA A 158 -12.41 -0.91 -7.64
C ALA A 158 -11.49 -1.94 -8.33
N ALA A 159 -10.48 -1.48 -9.08
CA ALA A 159 -9.50 -2.31 -9.77
C ALA A 159 -8.24 -2.62 -8.93
N ALA A 160 -8.13 -2.07 -7.72
CA ALA A 160 -7.01 -2.30 -6.82
C ALA A 160 -7.20 -3.61 -6.04
N ALA A 161 -6.24 -4.54 -6.20
CA ALA A 161 -6.32 -5.87 -5.58
C ALA A 161 -6.38 -5.81 -4.05
N ASN A 162 -5.53 -4.99 -3.41
CA ASN A 162 -5.47 -4.88 -1.95
C ASN A 162 -6.81 -4.49 -1.32
N HIS A 163 -7.55 -3.53 -1.89
CA HIS A 163 -8.85 -3.12 -1.35
C HIS A 163 -9.92 -4.21 -1.54
N ASN A 164 -9.89 -4.92 -2.65
CA ASN A 164 -10.80 -6.04 -2.90
C ASN A 164 -10.54 -7.21 -1.93
N GLU A 165 -9.28 -7.48 -1.60
CA GLU A 165 -8.91 -8.47 -0.58
C GLU A 165 -9.38 -8.04 0.82
N ARG A 166 -9.15 -6.78 1.23
CA ARG A 166 -9.61 -6.22 2.51
C ARG A 166 -11.13 -6.30 2.64
N MET A 167 -11.85 -5.90 1.59
CA MET A 167 -13.31 -5.98 1.54
C MET A 167 -13.80 -7.43 1.68
N SER A 168 -13.12 -8.39 1.04
CA SER A 168 -13.44 -9.80 1.18
C SER A 168 -13.17 -10.30 2.59
N GLY A 169 -12.05 -9.95 3.20
CA GLY A 169 -11.74 -10.28 4.59
C GLY A 169 -12.83 -9.79 5.55
N ILE A 170 -13.38 -8.57 5.34
CA ILE A 170 -14.51 -8.05 6.13
C ILE A 170 -15.75 -8.92 5.94
N ARG A 171 -16.15 -9.12 4.69
CA ARG A 171 -17.38 -9.85 4.33
C ARG A 171 -17.35 -11.29 4.77
N ASP A 172 -16.26 -11.98 4.50
CA ASP A 172 -16.13 -13.41 4.75
C ASP A 172 -16.03 -13.71 6.26
N THR A 173 -15.32 -12.86 7.02
CA THR A 173 -15.25 -12.98 8.48
C THR A 173 -16.64 -12.79 9.10
N ILE A 174 -17.36 -11.74 8.71
CA ILE A 174 -18.71 -11.48 9.21
C ILE A 174 -19.66 -12.61 8.84
N ALA A 175 -19.58 -13.11 7.61
CA ALA A 175 -20.48 -14.18 7.13
C ALA A 175 -20.07 -15.59 7.59
N GLY A 176 -18.90 -15.75 8.21
CA GLY A 176 -18.36 -17.07 8.54
C GLY A 176 -17.94 -17.89 7.31
N ARG A 177 -17.58 -17.23 6.23
CA ARG A 177 -17.11 -17.85 4.98
C ARG A 177 -15.59 -18.04 5.01
N ALA A 178 -15.12 -19.11 4.37
CA ALA A 178 -13.67 -19.29 4.14
C ALA A 178 -13.17 -18.35 3.02
N ASP A 179 -11.89 -17.97 3.08
CA ASP A 179 -11.23 -17.28 1.99
C ASP A 179 -11.25 -18.14 0.72
N SER A 180 -11.90 -17.64 -0.32
CA SER A 180 -12.00 -18.34 -1.61
C SER A 180 -10.83 -18.05 -2.56
N GLY A 181 -9.97 -17.08 -2.23
CA GLY A 181 -8.94 -16.56 -3.13
C GLY A 181 -9.49 -15.76 -4.33
N THR A 182 -10.81 -15.50 -4.36
CA THR A 182 -11.48 -14.71 -5.41
C THR A 182 -12.04 -13.43 -4.79
N TYR A 183 -11.61 -12.28 -5.27
CA TYR A 183 -11.90 -10.98 -4.67
C TYR A 183 -12.52 -10.00 -5.66
N PRO A 184 -13.47 -9.14 -5.25
CA PRO A 184 -14.11 -9.14 -3.92
C PRO A 184 -15.14 -10.26 -3.78
N SER A 185 -15.34 -10.73 -2.53
CA SER A 185 -16.38 -11.72 -2.20
C SER A 185 -17.79 -11.10 -2.24
N ALA A 186 -18.81 -11.95 -2.19
CA ALA A 186 -20.20 -11.52 -2.23
C ALA A 186 -20.57 -10.60 -1.05
N ALA A 187 -21.40 -9.59 -1.33
CA ALA A 187 -21.91 -8.65 -0.33
C ALA A 187 -22.75 -9.37 0.75
N LEU A 188 -22.80 -8.78 1.94
CA LEU A 188 -23.62 -9.27 3.07
C LEU A 188 -25.09 -8.96 2.83
N LYS A 189 -25.93 -9.99 3.02
CA LYS A 189 -27.39 -9.92 2.78
C LYS A 189 -28.21 -10.45 3.97
N GLY A 190 -27.65 -10.39 5.17
CA GLY A 190 -28.27 -10.86 6.42
C GLY A 190 -27.44 -11.92 7.15
N GLU A 191 -26.26 -12.30 6.63
CA GLU A 191 -25.41 -13.31 7.24
C GLU A 191 -24.98 -12.86 8.65
N ASN A 192 -25.17 -13.72 9.63
CA ASN A 192 -24.91 -13.46 11.07
C ASN A 192 -25.52 -12.14 11.56
N GLY A 193 -26.68 -11.74 11.00
CA GLY A 193 -27.37 -10.51 11.37
C GLY A 193 -26.83 -9.26 10.70
N TRP A 194 -25.90 -9.36 9.73
CA TRP A 194 -25.30 -8.23 9.04
C TRP A 194 -25.80 -8.06 7.61
N THR A 195 -26.09 -6.82 7.23
CA THR A 195 -26.48 -6.44 5.86
C THR A 195 -25.68 -5.22 5.41
N GLU A 196 -25.18 -5.23 4.19
CA GLU A 196 -24.56 -4.02 3.64
C GLU A 196 -25.62 -2.97 3.34
N ALA A 197 -25.34 -1.73 3.74
CA ALA A 197 -26.22 -0.58 3.54
C ALA A 197 -26.45 -0.34 2.03
N SER A 198 -27.65 0.10 1.68
CA SER A 198 -27.97 0.43 0.28
C SER A 198 -27.04 1.53 -0.26
N GLY A 199 -26.36 1.25 -1.35
CA GLY A 199 -25.34 2.10 -1.96
C GLY A 199 -23.90 1.79 -1.53
N CYS A 200 -23.71 0.82 -0.63
CA CYS A 200 -22.37 0.31 -0.30
C CYS A 200 -22.05 -0.97 -1.10
N PRO A 201 -20.77 -1.24 -1.36
CA PRO A 201 -19.61 -0.47 -0.94
C PRO A 201 -19.48 0.87 -1.67
N LEU A 202 -18.87 1.85 -1.00
CA LEU A 202 -18.50 3.13 -1.59
C LEU A 202 -17.08 3.04 -2.17
N TYR A 203 -16.86 3.60 -3.35
CA TYR A 203 -15.53 3.65 -3.96
C TYR A 203 -15.03 5.09 -4.01
N THR A 204 -13.86 5.33 -3.41
CA THR A 204 -13.27 6.67 -3.34
C THR A 204 -12.31 6.96 -4.49
N ASN A 205 -11.76 5.92 -5.13
CA ASN A 205 -10.62 6.03 -6.05
C ASN A 205 -9.45 6.81 -5.43
N ASP A 206 -9.24 6.65 -4.12
CA ASP A 206 -8.25 7.38 -3.30
C ASP A 206 -8.41 8.92 -3.34
N ASP A 207 -9.60 9.42 -3.68
CA ASP A 207 -9.98 10.83 -3.52
C ASP A 207 -10.42 11.06 -2.07
N PHE A 208 -9.56 11.73 -1.31
CA PHE A 208 -9.78 11.93 0.13
C PHE A 208 -10.93 12.89 0.45
N PRO A 209 -11.08 14.04 -0.23
CA PRO A 209 -12.28 14.87 -0.12
C PRO A 209 -13.57 14.10 -0.38
N LEU A 210 -13.64 13.32 -1.45
CA LEU A 210 -14.78 12.47 -1.77
C LEU A 210 -15.06 11.46 -0.67
N SER A 211 -14.03 10.88 -0.06
CA SER A 211 -14.21 9.91 1.02
C SER A 211 -14.92 10.49 2.25
N VAL A 212 -14.61 11.75 2.61
CA VAL A 212 -15.29 12.47 3.70
C VAL A 212 -16.72 12.83 3.31
N GLN A 213 -16.95 13.28 2.08
CA GLN A 213 -18.28 13.56 1.57
C GLN A 213 -19.16 12.29 1.61
N GLN A 214 -18.65 11.16 1.14
CA GLN A 214 -19.33 9.87 1.20
C GLN A 214 -19.66 9.45 2.64
N MET A 215 -18.75 9.70 3.61
CA MET A 215 -18.99 9.43 5.02
C MET A 215 -20.16 10.28 5.55
N GLU A 216 -20.21 11.57 5.22
CA GLU A 216 -21.31 12.46 5.62
C GLU A 216 -22.62 12.02 5.01
N ASP A 217 -22.64 11.72 3.71
CA ASP A 217 -23.82 11.30 2.96
C ASP A 217 -24.40 9.97 3.47
N ILE A 218 -23.55 8.97 3.74
CA ILE A 218 -24.02 7.68 4.24
C ILE A 218 -24.56 7.81 5.67
N PHE A 219 -24.00 8.67 6.51
CA PHE A 219 -24.51 8.95 7.85
C PHE A 219 -25.86 9.66 7.83
N ALA A 220 -26.08 10.54 6.85
CA ALA A 220 -27.36 11.21 6.66
C ALA A 220 -28.43 10.24 6.09
N LYS A 221 -28.06 9.44 5.09
CA LYS A 221 -28.98 8.51 4.42
C LYS A 221 -29.35 7.32 5.30
N HIS A 222 -28.44 6.83 6.13
CA HIS A 222 -28.61 5.67 7.00
C HIS A 222 -28.51 6.05 8.48
N PRO A 223 -29.57 6.62 9.08
CA PRO A 223 -29.55 7.06 10.47
C PRO A 223 -29.32 5.93 11.48
N ASN A 224 -29.55 4.68 11.08
CA ASN A 224 -29.35 3.48 11.89
C ASN A 224 -28.11 2.67 11.48
N LEU A 225 -27.22 3.23 10.65
CA LEU A 225 -25.97 2.55 10.27
C LEU A 225 -25.21 2.11 11.52
N THR A 226 -24.92 0.81 11.60
CA THR A 226 -24.27 0.17 12.77
C THR A 226 -22.76 0.25 12.70
N ALA A 227 -22.20 0.15 11.48
CA ALA A 227 -20.75 0.25 11.27
C ALA A 227 -20.39 0.96 9.97
N PHE A 228 -19.34 1.78 10.01
CA PHE A 228 -18.69 2.39 8.86
C PHE A 228 -17.22 1.94 8.81
N VAL A 229 -16.81 1.30 7.71
CA VAL A 229 -15.54 0.57 7.65
C VAL A 229 -14.76 0.92 6.37
N PRO A 230 -13.96 1.98 6.39
CA PRO A 230 -12.99 2.28 5.33
C PRO A 230 -11.86 1.25 5.28
N THR A 231 -11.56 0.75 4.08
CA THR A 231 -10.45 -0.19 3.83
C THR A 231 -9.09 0.49 3.67
N GLY A 232 -9.02 1.79 3.85
CA GLY A 232 -7.83 2.63 3.89
C GLY A 232 -8.10 3.89 4.70
N GLY A 233 -7.06 4.63 5.07
CA GLY A 233 -7.16 5.84 5.90
C GLY A 233 -7.81 7.05 5.23
N PHE A 234 -8.41 6.89 4.06
CA PHE A 234 -8.87 7.97 3.16
C PHE A 234 -9.56 9.14 3.85
N PRO A 235 -10.62 8.98 4.68
CA PRO A 235 -11.29 10.12 5.27
C PRO A 235 -10.44 10.85 6.30
N GLN A 236 -9.51 10.17 6.98
CA GLN A 236 -8.64 10.77 7.99
C GLN A 236 -7.45 11.53 7.38
N PHE A 237 -7.08 11.26 6.11
CA PHE A 237 -6.02 11.98 5.42
C PHE A 237 -6.37 13.45 5.14
N VAL A 238 -7.65 13.81 5.16
CA VAL A 238 -8.14 15.20 5.21
C VAL A 238 -8.65 15.53 6.62
N SER A 239 -7.77 15.46 7.61
CA SER A 239 -8.07 15.48 9.04
C SER A 239 -9.07 16.57 9.47
N LYS A 240 -8.95 17.80 8.96
CA LYS A 240 -9.89 18.90 9.31
C LYS A 240 -11.33 18.60 8.89
N ALA A 241 -11.51 18.06 7.68
CA ALA A 241 -12.83 17.72 7.16
C ALA A 241 -13.40 16.49 7.90
N PHE A 242 -12.61 15.46 8.13
CA PHE A 242 -12.97 14.28 8.91
C PHE A 242 -13.42 14.67 10.33
N ARG A 243 -12.63 15.49 11.04
CA ARG A 243 -12.95 15.95 12.41
C ARG A 243 -14.25 16.74 12.44
N ARG A 244 -14.50 17.60 11.46
CA ARG A 244 -15.77 18.32 11.35
C ARG A 244 -16.97 17.37 11.19
N VAL A 245 -16.86 16.35 10.34
CA VAL A 245 -17.93 15.34 10.17
C VAL A 245 -18.15 14.54 11.44
N THR A 246 -17.07 14.07 12.09
CA THR A 246 -17.18 13.31 13.34
C THR A 246 -17.74 14.16 14.49
N GLU A 247 -17.43 15.45 14.58
CA GLU A 247 -18.02 16.40 15.52
C GLU A 247 -19.51 16.60 15.27
N LYS A 248 -19.93 16.81 14.01
CA LYS A 248 -21.35 16.90 13.62
C LYS A 248 -22.14 15.65 14.01
N HIS A 249 -21.51 14.49 14.02
CA HIS A 249 -22.12 13.21 14.34
C HIS A 249 -21.62 12.63 15.68
N ALA A 250 -21.13 13.49 16.59
CA ALA A 250 -20.50 13.08 17.83
C ALA A 250 -21.42 12.17 18.68
N ASP A 251 -22.71 12.50 18.79
CA ASP A 251 -23.66 11.71 19.59
C ASP A 251 -23.77 10.26 19.12
N ARG A 252 -23.79 10.02 17.79
CA ARG A 252 -23.88 8.65 17.28
C ARG A 252 -22.57 7.88 17.38
N ILE A 253 -21.42 8.56 17.33
CA ILE A 253 -20.09 7.96 17.47
C ILE A 253 -19.82 7.68 18.95
N SER A 254 -19.91 8.68 19.84
CA SER A 254 -19.61 8.54 21.27
C SER A 254 -20.56 7.58 22.00
N SER A 255 -21.85 7.54 21.61
CA SER A 255 -22.81 6.57 22.13
C SER A 255 -22.63 5.16 21.55
N MET A 256 -21.66 4.96 20.70
CA MET A 256 -21.46 3.71 19.97
C MET A 256 -22.65 3.29 19.08
N LYS A 257 -23.55 4.19 18.73
CA LYS A 257 -24.65 3.89 17.78
C LYS A 257 -24.08 3.42 16.44
N THR A 258 -23.02 4.08 15.97
CA THR A 258 -22.23 3.68 14.80
C THR A 258 -20.79 3.42 15.19
N ALA A 259 -20.30 2.21 15.00
CA ALA A 259 -18.87 1.92 15.09
C ALA A 259 -18.15 2.45 13.85
N VAL A 260 -17.05 3.19 14.04
CA VAL A 260 -16.16 3.67 12.97
C VAL A 260 -14.82 2.97 13.14
N VAL A 261 -14.50 2.05 12.21
CA VAL A 261 -13.28 1.22 12.26
C VAL A 261 -12.58 1.33 10.92
N ILE A 262 -11.34 1.80 10.91
CA ILE A 262 -10.66 2.25 9.69
C ILE A 262 -9.31 1.51 9.54
N ALA A 263 -8.88 1.23 8.33
CA ALA A 263 -7.53 0.73 8.08
C ALA A 263 -6.49 1.86 8.22
N ASP A 264 -5.23 1.44 8.41
CA ASP A 264 -4.04 2.24 8.65
C ASP A 264 -3.95 2.87 10.05
N THR A 265 -2.72 3.26 10.44
CA THR A 265 -2.38 3.81 11.76
C THR A 265 -1.40 4.97 11.67
N LEU A 266 -1.59 5.87 10.67
CA LEU A 266 -0.75 7.07 10.57
C LEU A 266 -0.94 7.97 11.81
N PRO A 267 0.02 8.86 12.14
CA PRO A 267 -0.05 9.67 13.36
C PRO A 267 -1.39 10.38 13.56
N MET A 268 -1.95 11.01 12.51
CA MET A 268 -3.25 11.68 12.60
C MET A 268 -4.42 10.72 12.88
N GLN A 269 -4.30 9.45 12.47
CA GLN A 269 -5.31 8.43 12.73
C GLN A 269 -5.26 7.97 14.18
N MET A 270 -4.06 7.85 14.76
CA MET A 270 -3.88 7.52 16.16
C MET A 270 -4.38 8.64 17.08
N GLU A 271 -4.20 9.93 16.69
CA GLU A 271 -4.82 11.07 17.38
C GLU A 271 -6.36 10.99 17.36
N ASP A 272 -6.96 10.60 16.23
CA ASP A 272 -8.41 10.46 16.13
C ASP A 272 -8.95 9.26 16.91
N LEU A 273 -8.18 8.16 17.00
CA LEU A 273 -8.50 7.00 17.83
C LEU A 273 -8.46 7.37 19.33
N ASP A 274 -7.42 8.08 19.77
CA ASP A 274 -7.31 8.53 21.17
C ASP A 274 -8.44 9.49 21.56
N ALA A 275 -8.79 10.39 20.64
CA ALA A 275 -9.91 11.32 20.81
C ALA A 275 -11.30 10.66 20.73
N GLY A 276 -11.40 9.37 20.42
CA GLY A 276 -12.67 8.64 20.31
C GLY A 276 -13.49 8.98 19.07
N ARG A 277 -12.87 9.54 18.01
CA ARG A 277 -13.51 9.77 16.71
C ARG A 277 -13.61 8.50 15.89
N THR A 278 -12.73 7.53 16.16
CA THR A 278 -12.78 6.16 15.66
C THR A 278 -12.72 5.19 16.85
N HIS A 279 -13.10 3.94 16.62
CA HIS A 279 -13.16 2.91 17.67
C HIS A 279 -12.11 1.82 17.51
N GLY A 280 -11.48 1.75 16.33
CA GLY A 280 -10.39 0.83 16.04
C GLY A 280 -9.71 1.18 14.72
N GLN A 281 -8.45 0.81 14.63
CA GLN A 281 -7.59 0.96 13.46
C GLN A 281 -6.86 -0.37 13.21
N VAL A 282 -6.64 -0.69 11.93
CA VAL A 282 -5.82 -1.86 11.55
C VAL A 282 -4.67 -1.36 10.69
N GLY A 283 -3.49 -1.29 11.29
CA GLY A 283 -2.31 -0.66 10.73
C GLY A 283 -1.51 -1.53 9.78
N GLN A 284 -0.76 -0.87 8.94
CA GLN A 284 0.28 -1.42 8.06
C GLN A 284 1.62 -0.74 8.37
N GLN A 285 2.69 -1.23 7.76
CA GLN A 285 4.03 -0.67 7.92
C GLN A 285 4.59 -0.15 6.58
N PRO A 286 4.07 0.98 6.05
CA PRO A 286 4.47 1.51 4.75
C PRO A 286 5.97 1.85 4.68
N TYR A 287 6.56 2.39 5.76
CA TYR A 287 8.01 2.62 5.83
C TYR A 287 8.79 1.34 5.52
N MET A 288 8.41 0.22 6.18
CA MET A 288 9.07 -1.07 5.95
C MET A 288 8.82 -1.63 4.55
N MET A 289 7.69 -1.30 3.91
CA MET A 289 7.44 -1.68 2.51
C MET A 289 8.46 -1.03 1.58
N GLY A 290 8.65 0.28 1.68
CA GLY A 290 9.64 0.99 0.88
C GLY A 290 11.08 0.55 1.15
N TYR A 291 11.41 0.39 2.45
CA TYR A 291 12.73 -0.08 2.88
C TYR A 291 13.06 -1.48 2.33
N LYS A 292 12.19 -2.46 2.58
CA LYS A 292 12.38 -3.84 2.10
C LYS A 292 12.34 -3.95 0.58
N ALA A 293 11.53 -3.12 -0.11
CA ALA A 293 11.47 -3.14 -1.57
C ALA A 293 12.83 -2.90 -2.21
N MET A 294 13.60 -1.95 -1.69
CA MET A 294 14.96 -1.66 -2.19
C MET A 294 15.93 -2.81 -1.94
N HIS A 295 15.89 -3.42 -0.76
CA HIS A 295 16.70 -4.59 -0.44
C HIS A 295 16.35 -5.78 -1.34
N VAL A 296 15.07 -6.04 -1.58
CA VAL A 296 14.59 -7.12 -2.44
C VAL A 296 15.05 -6.91 -3.89
N LEU A 297 14.91 -5.70 -4.44
CA LEU A 297 15.40 -5.39 -5.78
C LEU A 297 16.92 -5.56 -5.87
N LYS A 298 17.66 -5.10 -4.86
CA LYS A 298 19.12 -5.27 -4.80
C LYS A 298 19.52 -6.75 -4.78
N ASP A 299 18.86 -7.56 -3.98
CA ASP A 299 19.13 -8.99 -3.91
C ASP A 299 18.83 -9.70 -5.24
N ILE A 300 17.76 -9.32 -5.94
CA ILE A 300 17.44 -9.84 -7.28
C ILE A 300 18.56 -9.50 -8.27
N VAL A 301 18.97 -8.24 -8.32
CA VAL A 301 20.00 -7.75 -9.25
C VAL A 301 21.37 -8.35 -8.93
N ASP A 302 21.66 -8.63 -7.67
CA ASP A 302 22.88 -9.34 -7.24
C ASP A 302 22.83 -10.87 -7.48
N GLY A 303 21.70 -11.40 -7.97
CA GLY A 303 21.52 -12.85 -8.18
C GLY A 303 21.35 -13.66 -6.90
N LYS A 304 20.98 -13.02 -5.79
CA LYS A 304 20.76 -13.69 -4.51
C LYS A 304 19.37 -14.33 -4.44
N ALA A 305 19.28 -15.45 -3.72
CA ALA A 305 18.00 -16.12 -3.48
C ALA A 305 17.14 -15.31 -2.50
N LEU A 306 15.88 -15.07 -2.85
CA LEU A 306 14.91 -14.43 -1.97
C LEU A 306 14.34 -15.42 -0.95
N LYS A 307 14.09 -14.93 0.27
CA LYS A 307 13.33 -15.64 1.31
C LYS A 307 11.92 -15.07 1.38
N PHE A 308 10.92 -15.94 1.34
CA PHE A 308 9.51 -15.56 1.36
C PHE A 308 8.83 -16.05 2.64
N ASP A 309 7.99 -15.21 3.23
CA ASP A 309 7.09 -15.60 4.31
C ASP A 309 5.97 -16.52 3.77
N ASN A 310 5.55 -16.27 2.53
CA ASN A 310 4.66 -17.15 1.78
C ASN A 310 5.29 -17.50 0.42
N PRO A 311 5.94 -18.68 0.30
CA PRO A 311 6.61 -19.08 -0.94
C PRO A 311 5.66 -19.27 -2.14
N SER A 312 4.43 -19.73 -1.91
CA SER A 312 3.47 -19.96 -2.99
C SER A 312 3.02 -18.65 -3.66
N LEU A 313 2.94 -17.58 -2.90
CA LEU A 313 2.63 -16.22 -3.38
C LEU A 313 3.88 -15.36 -3.59
N LYS A 314 5.09 -15.89 -3.34
CA LYS A 314 6.33 -15.12 -3.35
C LYS A 314 6.20 -13.82 -2.54
N ALA A 315 5.60 -13.89 -1.34
CA ALA A 315 5.29 -12.74 -0.52
C ALA A 315 6.27 -12.58 0.65
N ILE A 316 6.67 -11.32 0.90
CA ILE A 316 7.47 -10.85 2.03
C ILE A 316 6.61 -9.88 2.82
N TYR A 317 6.20 -10.29 4.01
CA TYR A 317 5.27 -9.50 4.80
C TYR A 317 5.96 -8.48 5.70
N THR A 318 5.30 -7.34 5.89
CA THR A 318 5.78 -6.24 6.75
C THR A 318 5.09 -6.23 8.11
N GLY A 319 4.11 -7.09 8.32
CA GLY A 319 3.31 -7.14 9.55
C GLY A 319 2.10 -6.20 9.50
N LEU A 320 1.29 -6.25 10.54
CA LEU A 320 0.15 -5.39 10.78
C LEU A 320 -0.08 -5.19 12.28
N ASP A 321 -0.77 -4.10 12.64
CA ASP A 321 -1.17 -3.77 14.01
C ASP A 321 -2.69 -3.69 14.15
N VAL A 322 -3.20 -4.15 15.28
CA VAL A 322 -4.62 -4.02 15.63
C VAL A 322 -4.73 -3.08 16.81
N CYS A 323 -5.26 -1.90 16.58
CA CYS A 323 -5.24 -0.77 17.49
C CYS A 323 -6.64 -0.39 17.95
N MET A 324 -6.79 -0.32 19.25
CA MET A 324 -7.97 0.25 19.92
C MET A 324 -7.48 1.17 21.04
N LYS A 325 -8.36 2.02 21.58
CA LYS A 325 -7.97 2.97 22.63
C LYS A 325 -7.21 2.32 23.81
N PRO A 326 -7.58 1.11 24.32
CA PRO A 326 -6.85 0.49 25.43
C PRO A 326 -5.40 0.10 25.13
N ASN A 327 -5.03 -0.15 23.88
CA ASN A 327 -3.68 -0.58 23.49
C ASN A 327 -2.96 0.40 22.57
N ILE A 328 -3.44 1.64 22.47
CA ILE A 328 -2.92 2.64 21.53
C ILE A 328 -1.40 2.90 21.71
N GLY A 329 -0.91 2.83 22.94
CA GLY A 329 0.51 3.07 23.24
C GLY A 329 1.46 1.96 22.77
N SER A 330 0.95 0.82 22.32
CA SER A 330 1.75 -0.28 21.75
C SER A 330 1.66 -0.36 20.23
N CYS A 331 0.86 0.51 19.62
CA CYS A 331 0.67 0.53 18.18
C CYS A 331 1.77 1.30 17.47
N ILE A 332 2.19 0.80 16.34
CA ILE A 332 3.16 1.47 15.47
C ILE A 332 2.40 2.49 14.62
N ALA A 333 2.80 3.75 14.70
CA ALA A 333 2.22 4.81 13.89
C ALA A 333 2.92 4.85 12.52
N GLY A 334 2.44 4.06 11.58
CA GLY A 334 2.88 4.05 10.17
C GLY A 334 4.07 3.16 9.84
#